data_0105ec760214701343f5b8aafd326263
#
_entry.id   0105ec760214701343f5b8aafd326263
#
_cell.length_a   1.000
_cell.length_b   1.000
_cell.length_c   1.000
_cell.angle_alpha   90.00
_cell.angle_beta   90.00
_cell.angle_gamma   90.00
#
_symmetry.space_group_name_H-M   'P 1'
#
loop_
_entity.id
_entity.type
_entity.pdbx_description
1 polymer ?
#
loop_
_entity_poly.entity_id
_entity_poly.type
_entity_poly.pdbx_seq_one_letter_code
_entity_poly.pdbx_strand_id
1 'polypeptide(L)'
;EIAELAQDINHLYANLLTSIEALRLENEKVAESEREKAEFLRMTSHELKTPITSMMGMVDGMIYGVGEFKDRDKYLQKCREILEEQSELVQSILAISKLEMKTETEQEVFSLKQVLEENLSTYRVLADVRHYNFQVELAEAKVKGNRTYLLKAIKNLLDNAFHYTVEGGQILLRLEERKLVIENEAERVLNKDQIQQIFQPFYRPDYSRNRKDGGTGLGLFIVQQILDKHGLRYQFEAVDGRKMRFSISLPAVEK
;
A
#
# COMPACT_ATOMS: atom_id res chain seq x y z
N GLU A 1 -51.32 -15.66 -31.59
CA GLU A 1 -50.39 -16.81 -31.38
C GLU A 1 -49.08 -16.66 -32.18
N ILE A 2 -49.08 -16.57 -33.55
CA ILE A 2 -47.82 -16.43 -34.34
C ILE A 2 -47.12 -15.12 -34.05
N ALA A 3 -47.84 -14.02 -33.92
CA ALA A 3 -47.30 -12.70 -33.59
C ALA A 3 -46.71 -12.64 -32.15
N GLU A 4 -47.38 -13.26 -31.20
CA GLU A 4 -46.91 -13.41 -29.82
C GLU A 4 -45.60 -14.24 -29.78
N LEU A 5 -45.59 -15.38 -30.46
CA LEU A 5 -44.42 -16.23 -30.54
C LEU A 5 -43.23 -15.49 -31.17
N ALA A 6 -43.45 -14.70 -32.22
CA ALA A 6 -42.38 -13.89 -32.85
C ALA A 6 -41.87 -12.79 -31.90
N GLN A 7 -42.75 -12.21 -31.09
CA GLN A 7 -42.38 -11.22 -30.07
C GLN A 7 -41.56 -11.85 -28.93
N ASP A 8 -41.95 -13.03 -28.47
CA ASP A 8 -41.23 -13.78 -27.45
C ASP A 8 -39.83 -14.21 -27.93
N ILE A 9 -39.71 -14.67 -29.17
CA ILE A 9 -38.42 -15.02 -29.77
C ILE A 9 -37.53 -13.77 -29.85
N ASN A 10 -38.04 -12.63 -30.29
CA ASN A 10 -37.24 -11.40 -30.35
C ASN A 10 -36.81 -10.93 -28.97
N HIS A 11 -37.66 -11.04 -27.95
CA HIS A 11 -37.32 -10.72 -26.58
C HIS A 11 -36.24 -11.66 -26.02
N LEU A 12 -36.37 -12.97 -26.29
CA LEU A 12 -35.37 -13.97 -25.91
C LEU A 12 -34.03 -13.69 -26.55
N TYR A 13 -34.03 -13.36 -27.87
CA TYR A 13 -32.84 -13.03 -28.61
C TYR A 13 -32.14 -11.76 -28.08
N ALA A 14 -32.90 -10.71 -27.76
CA ALA A 14 -32.38 -9.48 -27.16
C ALA A 14 -31.75 -9.76 -25.78
N ASN A 15 -32.42 -10.56 -24.94
CA ASN A 15 -31.88 -10.95 -23.63
C ASN A 15 -30.60 -11.79 -23.77
N LEU A 16 -30.55 -12.69 -24.76
CA LEU A 16 -29.36 -13.50 -25.03
C LEU A 16 -28.18 -12.62 -25.44
N LEU A 17 -28.37 -11.67 -26.34
CA LEU A 17 -27.31 -10.73 -26.75
C LEU A 17 -26.79 -9.91 -25.56
N THR A 18 -27.69 -9.42 -24.70
CA THR A 18 -27.31 -8.68 -23.49
C THR A 18 -26.51 -9.55 -22.53
N SER A 19 -26.91 -10.81 -22.36
CA SER A 19 -26.18 -11.77 -21.52
C SER A 19 -24.80 -12.12 -22.07
N ILE A 20 -24.68 -12.29 -23.39
CA ILE A 20 -23.38 -12.52 -24.05
C ILE A 20 -22.45 -11.35 -23.85
N GLU A 21 -22.93 -10.12 -24.01
CA GLU A 21 -22.10 -8.93 -23.83
C GLU A 21 -21.68 -8.76 -22.36
N ALA A 22 -22.57 -9.00 -21.40
CA ALA A 22 -22.25 -8.99 -19.98
C ALA A 22 -21.16 -10.03 -19.62
N LEU A 23 -21.28 -11.27 -20.13
CA LEU A 23 -20.29 -12.33 -19.94
C LEU A 23 -18.95 -11.98 -20.59
N ARG A 24 -18.96 -11.33 -21.75
CA ARG A 24 -17.74 -10.89 -22.41
C ARG A 24 -16.99 -9.87 -21.58
N LEU A 25 -17.70 -8.84 -21.07
CA LEU A 25 -17.12 -7.82 -20.20
C LEU A 25 -16.59 -8.42 -18.88
N GLU A 26 -17.29 -9.41 -18.32
CA GLU A 26 -16.81 -10.11 -17.12
C GLU A 26 -15.55 -10.93 -17.41
N ASN A 27 -15.50 -11.65 -18.52
CA ASN A 27 -14.32 -12.41 -18.95
C ASN A 27 -13.11 -11.48 -19.21
N GLU A 28 -13.31 -10.31 -19.81
CA GLU A 28 -12.24 -9.32 -20.01
C GLU A 28 -11.68 -8.85 -18.67
N LYS A 29 -12.53 -8.54 -17.67
CA LYS A 29 -12.11 -8.18 -16.32
C LYS A 29 -11.34 -9.30 -15.61
N VAL A 30 -11.81 -10.55 -15.73
CA VAL A 30 -11.11 -11.70 -15.16
C VAL A 30 -9.72 -11.88 -15.80
N ALA A 31 -9.64 -11.77 -17.14
CA ALA A 31 -8.37 -11.90 -17.85
C ALA A 31 -7.37 -10.78 -17.48
N GLU A 32 -7.85 -9.56 -17.25
CA GLU A 32 -7.02 -8.44 -16.78
C GLU A 32 -6.51 -8.69 -15.36
N SER A 33 -7.39 -9.10 -14.44
CA SER A 33 -7.02 -9.45 -13.07
C SER A 33 -5.99 -10.59 -13.00
N GLU A 34 -6.13 -11.63 -13.84
CA GLU A 34 -5.16 -12.72 -13.92
C GLU A 34 -3.79 -12.26 -14.45
N ARG A 35 -3.76 -11.32 -15.39
CA ARG A 35 -2.51 -10.71 -15.90
C ARG A 35 -1.81 -9.90 -14.81
N GLU A 36 -2.55 -9.04 -14.09
CA GLU A 36 -2.03 -8.25 -12.98
C GLU A 36 -1.43 -9.15 -11.89
N LYS A 37 -2.12 -10.24 -11.56
CA LYS A 37 -1.66 -11.23 -10.58
C LYS A 37 -0.40 -11.95 -11.03
N ALA A 38 -0.34 -12.37 -12.31
CA ALA A 38 0.85 -13.01 -12.86
C ALA A 38 2.05 -12.05 -12.88
N GLU A 39 1.83 -10.78 -13.20
CA GLU A 39 2.87 -9.76 -13.17
C GLU A 39 3.36 -9.48 -11.73
N PHE A 40 2.45 -9.36 -10.78
CA PHE A 40 2.77 -9.24 -9.36
C PHE A 40 3.65 -10.40 -8.87
N LEU A 41 3.29 -11.66 -9.19
CA LEU A 41 4.07 -12.84 -8.83
C LEU A 41 5.46 -12.85 -9.48
N ARG A 42 5.56 -12.41 -10.73
CA ARG A 42 6.84 -12.29 -11.45
C ARG A 42 7.75 -11.26 -10.78
N MET A 43 7.22 -10.08 -10.49
CA MET A 43 7.96 -9.01 -9.80
C MET A 43 8.38 -9.45 -8.40
N THR A 44 7.48 -10.06 -7.64
CA THR A 44 7.75 -10.61 -6.31
C THR A 44 8.91 -11.61 -6.34
N SER A 45 8.90 -12.54 -7.30
CA SER A 45 9.96 -13.54 -7.46
C SER A 45 11.31 -12.88 -7.75
N HIS A 46 11.32 -11.81 -8.55
CA HIS A 46 12.54 -11.07 -8.86
C HIS A 46 13.08 -10.33 -7.63
N GLU A 47 12.20 -9.63 -6.89
CA GLU A 47 12.57 -8.86 -5.69
C GLU A 47 13.04 -9.75 -4.53
N LEU A 48 12.56 -10.99 -4.45
CA LEU A 48 13.05 -11.98 -3.49
C LEU A 48 14.41 -12.58 -3.92
N LYS A 49 14.60 -12.87 -5.21
CA LYS A 49 15.79 -13.56 -5.71
C LYS A 49 17.07 -12.70 -5.58
N THR A 50 16.99 -11.41 -5.90
CA THR A 50 18.14 -10.51 -5.94
C THR A 50 18.86 -10.41 -4.59
N PRO A 51 18.21 -10.09 -3.45
CA PRO A 51 18.87 -10.02 -2.15
C PRO A 51 19.38 -11.39 -1.66
N ILE A 52 18.66 -12.47 -1.95
CA ILE A 52 19.11 -13.83 -1.61
C ILE A 52 20.42 -14.13 -2.34
N THR A 53 20.53 -13.84 -3.63
CA THR A 53 21.77 -14.02 -4.39
C THR A 53 22.91 -13.17 -3.85
N SER A 54 22.62 -11.92 -3.46
CA SER A 54 23.60 -11.02 -2.83
C SER A 54 24.11 -11.58 -1.49
N MET A 55 23.20 -12.07 -0.63
CA MET A 55 23.58 -12.69 0.64
C MET A 55 24.43 -13.95 0.43
N MET A 56 24.06 -14.81 -0.52
CA MET A 56 24.88 -16.00 -0.86
C MET A 56 26.30 -15.59 -1.26
N GLY A 57 26.45 -14.57 -2.12
CA GLY A 57 27.77 -14.07 -2.50
C GLY A 57 28.59 -13.52 -1.31
N MET A 58 27.95 -12.81 -0.37
CA MET A 58 28.62 -12.35 0.85
C MET A 58 29.04 -13.52 1.75
N VAL A 59 28.18 -14.52 1.92
CA VAL A 59 28.49 -15.72 2.71
C VAL A 59 29.65 -16.50 2.08
N ASP A 60 29.62 -16.73 0.77
CA ASP A 60 30.72 -17.39 0.06
C ASP A 60 32.02 -16.60 0.19
N GLY A 61 31.98 -15.28 0.03
CA GLY A 61 33.12 -14.39 0.23
C GLY A 61 33.71 -14.51 1.64
N MET A 62 32.86 -14.58 2.67
CA MET A 62 33.27 -14.79 4.06
C MET A 62 33.84 -16.20 4.32
N ILE A 63 33.30 -17.24 3.71
CA ILE A 63 33.80 -18.62 3.83
C ILE A 63 35.19 -18.73 3.24
N TYR A 64 35.41 -18.19 2.03
CA TYR A 64 36.70 -18.26 1.33
C TYR A 64 37.68 -17.18 1.75
N GLY A 65 37.25 -16.21 2.56
CA GLY A 65 38.14 -15.11 3.04
C GLY A 65 38.65 -14.22 1.93
N VAL A 66 37.86 -13.97 0.88
CA VAL A 66 38.28 -13.21 -0.31
C VAL A 66 38.02 -11.72 -0.11
N GLY A 67 39.05 -10.88 -0.43
CA GLY A 67 38.93 -9.42 -0.49
C GLY A 67 38.42 -8.78 0.80
N GLU A 68 37.43 -7.92 0.69
CA GLU A 68 36.78 -7.19 1.82
C GLU A 68 35.94 -8.09 2.74
N PHE A 69 35.53 -9.28 2.27
CA PHE A 69 34.70 -10.22 3.04
C PHE A 69 35.44 -10.89 4.21
N LYS A 70 36.75 -10.58 4.39
CA LYS A 70 37.51 -10.98 5.59
C LYS A 70 36.95 -10.35 6.87
N ASP A 71 36.34 -9.18 6.78
CA ASP A 71 35.61 -8.55 7.88
C ASP A 71 34.24 -9.19 8.01
N ARG A 72 34.21 -10.37 8.67
CA ARG A 72 32.99 -11.17 8.83
C ARG A 72 31.90 -10.46 9.62
N ASP A 73 32.25 -9.71 10.64
CA ASP A 73 31.28 -9.05 11.51
C ASP A 73 30.50 -7.99 10.72
N LYS A 74 31.20 -7.20 9.90
CA LYS A 74 30.57 -6.22 9.00
C LYS A 74 29.60 -6.87 8.01
N TYR A 75 29.98 -7.99 7.39
CA TYR A 75 29.13 -8.63 6.37
C TYR A 75 28.03 -9.47 6.97
N LEU A 76 28.19 -10.04 8.15
CA LEU A 76 27.11 -10.65 8.91
C LEU A 76 26.05 -9.62 9.29
N GLN A 77 26.46 -8.40 9.71
CA GLN A 77 25.52 -7.31 9.97
C GLN A 77 24.74 -6.93 8.71
N LYS A 78 25.40 -6.82 7.55
CA LYS A 78 24.72 -6.56 6.27
C LYS A 78 23.77 -7.68 5.86
N CYS A 79 24.14 -8.94 6.05
CA CYS A 79 23.24 -10.06 5.78
C CYS A 79 22.00 -10.00 6.69
N ARG A 80 22.17 -9.61 7.96
CA ARG A 80 21.06 -9.44 8.89
C ARG A 80 20.10 -8.33 8.43
N GLU A 81 20.61 -7.17 8.05
CA GLU A 81 19.82 -6.05 7.51
C GLU A 81 18.99 -6.50 6.30
N ILE A 82 19.61 -7.21 5.34
CA ILE A 82 18.90 -7.75 4.17
C ILE A 82 17.84 -8.77 4.58
N LEU A 83 18.07 -9.62 5.57
CA LEU A 83 17.09 -10.59 6.07
C LEU A 83 15.90 -9.90 6.74
N GLU A 84 16.12 -8.82 7.48
CA GLU A 84 15.07 -8.01 8.09
C GLU A 84 14.18 -7.39 6.99
N GLU A 85 14.78 -6.77 5.95
CA GLU A 85 14.05 -6.25 4.78
C GLU A 85 13.24 -7.35 4.05
N GLN A 86 13.82 -8.54 3.88
CA GLN A 86 13.13 -9.66 3.25
C GLN A 86 11.95 -10.17 4.09
N SER A 87 12.09 -10.17 5.41
CA SER A 87 11.00 -10.53 6.32
C SER A 87 9.80 -9.57 6.18
N GLU A 88 10.07 -8.27 6.09
CA GLU A 88 9.03 -7.25 5.85
C GLU A 88 8.34 -7.43 4.49
N LEU A 89 9.13 -7.72 3.44
CA LEU A 89 8.60 -8.01 2.10
C LEU A 89 7.66 -9.22 2.12
N VAL A 90 8.07 -10.33 2.73
CA VAL A 90 7.24 -11.54 2.85
C VAL A 90 5.95 -11.25 3.63
N GLN A 91 6.03 -10.51 4.75
CA GLN A 91 4.84 -10.10 5.50
C GLN A 91 3.89 -9.23 4.68
N SER A 92 4.42 -8.37 3.83
CA SER A 92 3.64 -7.53 2.91
C SER A 92 2.90 -8.36 1.87
N ILE A 93 3.57 -9.34 1.26
CA ILE A 93 2.99 -10.29 0.30
C ILE A 93 1.89 -11.12 0.95
N LEU A 94 2.14 -11.66 2.14
CA LEU A 94 1.14 -12.42 2.90
C LEU A 94 -0.09 -11.58 3.26
N ALA A 95 0.10 -10.29 3.54
CA ALA A 95 -1.02 -9.39 3.81
C ALA A 95 -1.89 -9.17 2.56
N ILE A 96 -1.28 -8.99 1.38
CA ILE A 96 -1.99 -8.86 0.11
C ILE A 96 -2.77 -10.16 -0.18
N SER A 97 -2.12 -11.32 -0.08
CA SER A 97 -2.76 -12.62 -0.29
C SER A 97 -3.97 -12.84 0.64
N LYS A 98 -3.86 -12.46 1.92
CA LYS A 98 -4.98 -12.55 2.87
C LYS A 98 -6.12 -11.59 2.53
N LEU A 99 -5.81 -10.42 1.97
CA LEU A 99 -6.83 -9.49 1.49
C LEU A 99 -7.62 -10.07 0.32
N GLU A 100 -6.97 -10.74 -0.62
CA GLU A 100 -7.63 -11.38 -1.77
C GLU A 100 -8.52 -12.56 -1.37
N MET A 101 -8.05 -13.42 -0.45
CA MET A 101 -8.74 -14.65 -0.06
C MET A 101 -10.04 -14.44 0.75
N LYS A 102 -10.14 -13.33 1.50
CA LYS A 102 -11.32 -13.06 2.33
C LYS A 102 -12.38 -12.31 1.53
N THR A 103 -13.38 -13.03 1.03
CA THR A 103 -14.57 -12.48 0.34
C THR A 103 -15.44 -11.63 1.27
N GLU A 104 -15.49 -11.95 2.57
CA GLU A 104 -16.16 -11.17 3.60
C GLU A 104 -15.14 -10.80 4.69
N THR A 105 -14.69 -9.57 4.68
CA THR A 105 -13.98 -8.99 5.81
C THR A 105 -15.01 -8.69 6.90
N GLU A 106 -14.86 -9.27 8.09
CA GLU A 106 -15.64 -8.85 9.26
C GLU A 106 -15.57 -7.32 9.36
N GLN A 107 -16.70 -6.67 9.11
CA GLN A 107 -16.83 -5.23 9.19
C GLN A 107 -17.48 -4.88 10.54
N GLU A 108 -16.82 -4.06 11.31
CA GLU A 108 -17.33 -3.51 12.56
C GLU A 108 -17.38 -1.97 12.49
N VAL A 109 -18.22 -1.38 13.32
CA VAL A 109 -18.23 0.07 13.51
C VAL A 109 -17.38 0.40 14.72
N PHE A 110 -16.35 1.19 14.53
CA PHE A 110 -15.40 1.55 15.59
C PHE A 110 -15.00 3.03 15.54
N SER A 111 -14.48 3.54 16.66
CA SER A 111 -13.90 4.90 16.73
C SER A 111 -12.49 4.88 16.12
N LEU A 112 -12.34 5.57 14.99
CA LEU A 112 -11.02 5.69 14.34
C LEU A 112 -10.07 6.53 15.21
N LYS A 113 -10.58 7.53 15.92
CA LYS A 113 -9.80 8.32 16.87
C LYS A 113 -9.14 7.45 17.93
N GLN A 114 -9.92 6.60 18.60
CA GLN A 114 -9.39 5.70 19.62
C GLN A 114 -8.30 4.77 19.06
N VAL A 115 -8.54 4.19 17.88
CA VAL A 115 -7.56 3.31 17.22
C VAL A 115 -6.25 4.04 16.91
N LEU A 116 -6.33 5.30 16.49
CA LEU A 116 -5.14 6.12 16.23
C LEU A 116 -4.41 6.45 17.53
N GLU A 117 -5.12 6.92 18.56
CA GLU A 117 -4.52 7.28 19.86
C GLU A 117 -3.73 6.10 20.46
N GLU A 118 -4.27 4.88 20.41
CA GLU A 118 -3.61 3.66 20.89
C GLU A 118 -2.31 3.30 20.13
N ASN A 119 -2.14 3.80 18.90
CA ASN A 119 -1.04 3.39 18.02
C ASN A 119 -0.03 4.50 17.69
N LEU A 120 -0.21 5.72 18.19
CA LEU A 120 0.66 6.87 17.85
C LEU A 120 1.90 7.03 18.74
N SER A 121 2.01 6.28 19.84
CA SER A 121 3.13 6.42 20.80
C SER A 121 4.50 6.24 20.13
N THR A 122 4.65 5.22 19.28
CA THR A 122 5.91 4.94 18.56
C THR A 122 6.27 6.08 17.60
N TYR A 123 5.29 6.65 16.89
CA TYR A 123 5.52 7.75 15.96
C TYR A 123 5.91 9.05 16.68
N ARG A 124 5.39 9.30 17.88
CA ARG A 124 5.82 10.44 18.71
C ARG A 124 7.28 10.32 19.11
N VAL A 125 7.69 9.14 19.62
CA VAL A 125 9.10 8.87 19.95
C VAL A 125 9.98 9.00 18.71
N LEU A 126 9.56 8.48 17.56
CA LEU A 126 10.31 8.58 16.32
C LEU A 126 10.44 10.04 15.85
N ALA A 127 9.39 10.84 16.01
CA ALA A 127 9.42 12.27 15.68
C ALA A 127 10.43 13.02 16.55
N ASP A 128 10.45 12.75 17.86
CA ASP A 128 11.42 13.36 18.78
C ASP A 128 12.86 13.00 18.39
N VAL A 129 13.13 11.72 18.11
CA VAL A 129 14.47 11.23 17.71
C VAL A 129 14.94 11.82 16.39
N ARG A 130 14.03 12.01 15.44
CA ARG A 130 14.35 12.58 14.11
C ARG A 130 14.14 14.10 14.03
N HIS A 131 13.78 14.74 15.13
CA HIS A 131 13.49 16.18 15.23
C HIS A 131 12.40 16.64 14.24
N TYR A 132 11.39 15.79 13.97
CA TYR A 132 10.25 16.14 13.15
C TYR A 132 9.19 16.91 13.96
N ASN A 133 8.55 17.89 13.32
CA ASN A 133 7.37 18.55 13.89
C ASN A 133 6.12 17.71 13.56
N PHE A 134 5.81 16.74 14.43
CA PHE A 134 4.66 15.85 14.25
C PHE A 134 3.41 16.41 14.94
N GLN A 135 2.49 16.94 14.14
CA GLN A 135 1.22 17.50 14.59
C GLN A 135 0.10 16.46 14.44
N VAL A 136 -0.69 16.30 15.51
CA VAL A 136 -1.80 15.34 15.58
C VAL A 136 -3.07 16.04 16.02
N GLU A 137 -4.07 16.06 15.14
CA GLU A 137 -5.38 16.69 15.37
C GLU A 137 -6.46 15.62 15.13
N LEU A 138 -7.10 15.13 16.19
CA LEU A 138 -8.05 14.02 16.11
C LEU A 138 -9.43 14.42 16.61
N ALA A 139 -10.39 14.57 15.70
CA ALA A 139 -11.80 14.67 16.00
C ALA A 139 -12.46 13.28 16.13
N GLU A 140 -13.63 13.19 16.73
CA GLU A 140 -14.40 11.97 16.76
C GLU A 140 -14.86 11.57 15.36
N ALA A 141 -14.53 10.34 14.96
CA ALA A 141 -14.98 9.76 13.70
C ALA A 141 -15.25 8.26 13.87
N LYS A 142 -16.44 7.84 13.49
CA LYS A 142 -16.83 6.41 13.43
C LYS A 142 -16.67 5.94 12.00
N VAL A 143 -16.06 4.77 11.84
CA VAL A 143 -15.82 4.12 10.54
C VAL A 143 -16.37 2.70 10.59
N LYS A 144 -17.02 2.26 9.50
CA LYS A 144 -17.38 0.87 9.29
C LYS A 144 -16.34 0.21 8.42
N GLY A 145 -15.74 -0.87 8.92
CA GLY A 145 -14.71 -1.59 8.18
C GLY A 145 -13.96 -2.59 9.06
N ASN A 146 -12.95 -3.21 8.50
CA ASN A 146 -12.05 -4.05 9.27
C ASN A 146 -10.97 -3.19 9.95
N ARG A 147 -11.02 -3.12 11.29
CA ARG A 147 -10.13 -2.32 12.13
C ARG A 147 -8.64 -2.62 11.85
N THR A 148 -8.29 -3.89 11.73
CA THR A 148 -6.89 -4.32 11.53
C THR A 148 -6.35 -3.87 10.17
N TYR A 149 -7.14 -4.01 9.12
CA TYR A 149 -6.72 -3.60 7.77
C TYR A 149 -6.66 -2.08 7.63
N LEU A 150 -7.66 -1.35 8.14
CA LEU A 150 -7.64 0.12 8.08
C LEU A 150 -6.46 0.69 8.89
N LEU A 151 -6.18 0.13 10.08
CA LEU A 151 -4.99 0.51 10.84
C LEU A 151 -3.70 0.20 10.07
N LYS A 152 -3.62 -0.93 9.37
CA LYS A 152 -2.46 -1.27 8.55
C LYS A 152 -2.26 -0.27 7.40
N ALA A 153 -3.34 0.14 6.73
CA ALA A 153 -3.24 1.17 5.69
C ALA A 153 -2.72 2.50 6.25
N ILE A 154 -3.26 2.93 7.39
CA ILE A 154 -2.84 4.18 8.04
C ILE A 154 -1.38 4.10 8.50
N LYS A 155 -0.94 2.97 9.07
CA LYS A 155 0.47 2.76 9.43
C LYS A 155 1.39 2.86 8.21
N ASN A 156 1.05 2.22 7.09
CA ASN A 156 1.83 2.34 5.86
C ASN A 156 1.92 3.80 5.36
N LEU A 157 0.84 4.58 5.51
CA LEU A 157 0.86 6.01 5.15
C LEU A 157 1.73 6.83 6.10
N LEU A 158 1.68 6.55 7.41
CA LEU A 158 2.53 7.22 8.40
C LEU A 158 3.99 6.83 8.18
N ASP A 159 4.30 5.55 7.98
CA ASP A 159 5.66 5.07 7.69
C ASP A 159 6.24 5.78 6.45
N ASN A 160 5.45 5.92 5.38
CA ASN A 160 5.83 6.71 4.22
C ASN A 160 6.06 8.18 4.57
N ALA A 161 5.16 8.83 5.31
CA ALA A 161 5.32 10.22 5.70
C ALA A 161 6.61 10.42 6.51
N PHE A 162 6.88 9.55 7.49
CA PHE A 162 8.10 9.61 8.30
C PHE A 162 9.37 9.28 7.51
N HIS A 163 9.27 8.44 6.48
CA HIS A 163 10.41 8.05 5.66
C HIS A 163 10.84 9.17 4.69
N TYR A 164 9.87 9.87 4.09
CA TYR A 164 10.12 10.86 3.05
C TYR A 164 10.08 12.32 3.53
N THR A 165 9.92 12.55 4.83
CA THR A 165 9.99 13.90 5.41
C THR A 165 11.44 14.39 5.46
N VAL A 166 11.65 15.65 5.07
CA VAL A 166 12.95 16.32 5.20
C VAL A 166 13.37 16.42 6.66
N GLU A 167 14.67 16.49 6.91
CA GLU A 167 15.20 16.66 8.26
C GLU A 167 14.61 17.93 8.92
N GLY A 168 14.07 17.78 10.13
CA GLY A 168 13.37 18.86 10.83
C GLY A 168 12.01 19.26 10.24
N GLY A 169 11.52 18.52 9.23
CA GLY A 169 10.28 18.82 8.52
C GLY A 169 9.02 18.54 9.31
N GLN A 170 7.90 18.98 8.74
CA GLN A 170 6.58 18.85 9.34
C GLN A 170 5.84 17.62 8.85
N ILE A 171 5.18 16.92 9.78
CA ILE A 171 4.21 15.85 9.50
C ILE A 171 2.92 16.20 10.21
N LEU A 172 1.79 16.14 9.49
CA LEU A 172 0.46 16.38 10.02
C LEU A 172 -0.40 15.13 9.88
N LEU A 173 -0.96 14.67 10.97
CA LEU A 173 -2.06 13.70 10.99
C LEU A 173 -3.32 14.39 11.48
N ARG A 174 -4.31 14.56 10.61
CA ARG A 174 -5.59 15.18 10.94
C ARG A 174 -6.74 14.23 10.67
N LEU A 175 -7.56 14.00 11.68
CA LEU A 175 -8.81 13.28 11.57
C LEU A 175 -9.96 14.24 11.81
N GLU A 176 -10.80 14.39 10.81
CA GLU A 176 -12.08 15.10 10.87
C GLU A 176 -13.22 14.06 10.85
N GLU A 177 -14.46 14.48 11.09
CA GLU A 177 -15.61 13.56 11.12
C GLU A 177 -15.70 12.65 9.88
N ARG A 178 -15.36 13.20 8.70
CA ARG A 178 -15.50 12.53 7.39
C ARG A 178 -14.23 12.46 6.57
N LYS A 179 -13.10 12.78 7.14
CA LYS A 179 -11.84 12.83 6.41
C LYS A 179 -10.65 12.55 7.31
N LEU A 180 -9.79 11.65 6.83
CA LEU A 180 -8.44 11.48 7.38
C LEU A 180 -7.44 12.10 6.42
N VAL A 181 -6.53 12.91 6.94
CA VAL A 181 -5.46 13.56 6.18
C VAL A 181 -4.12 13.24 6.82
N ILE A 182 -3.18 12.79 6.01
CA ILE A 182 -1.77 12.66 6.37
C ILE A 182 -0.98 13.51 5.38
N GLU A 183 -0.21 14.45 5.91
CA GLU A 183 0.57 15.40 5.11
C GLU A 183 2.00 15.42 5.63
N ASN A 184 2.96 15.46 4.74
CA ASN A 184 4.35 15.56 5.12
C ASN A 184 5.13 16.52 4.21
N GLU A 185 6.12 17.20 4.77
CA GLU A 185 7.03 18.06 4.05
C GLU A 185 8.14 17.21 3.41
N ALA A 186 8.12 17.10 2.08
CA ALA A 186 9.02 16.23 1.33
C ALA A 186 10.14 17.04 0.67
N GLU A 187 11.33 16.46 0.61
CA GLU A 187 12.47 17.06 -0.11
C GLU A 187 12.14 17.24 -1.60
N ARG A 188 11.42 16.28 -2.17
CA ARG A 188 10.94 16.31 -3.55
C ARG A 188 9.49 15.87 -3.59
N VAL A 189 8.64 16.72 -4.16
CA VAL A 189 7.26 16.37 -4.44
C VAL A 189 7.15 15.55 -5.72
N LEU A 190 6.22 14.60 -5.73
CA LEU A 190 5.95 13.78 -6.91
C LEU A 190 5.21 14.59 -7.97
N ASN A 191 5.56 14.38 -9.25
CA ASN A 191 4.79 14.89 -10.36
C ASN A 191 3.55 14.02 -10.61
N LYS A 192 2.66 14.47 -11.52
CA LYS A 192 1.39 13.77 -11.81
C LYS A 192 1.60 12.32 -12.30
N ASP A 193 2.60 12.10 -13.15
CA ASP A 193 2.87 10.77 -13.70
C ASP A 193 3.39 9.82 -12.61
N GLN A 194 4.26 10.32 -11.74
CA GLN A 194 4.75 9.56 -10.58
C GLN A 194 3.62 9.23 -9.59
N ILE A 195 2.69 10.18 -9.34
CA ILE A 195 1.53 9.95 -8.47
C ILE A 195 0.63 8.83 -9.02
N GLN A 196 0.48 8.71 -10.34
CA GLN A 196 -0.27 7.61 -10.94
C GLN A 196 0.44 6.26 -10.79
N GLN A 197 1.78 6.26 -10.84
CA GLN A 197 2.58 5.03 -10.79
C GLN A 197 2.89 4.56 -9.38
N ILE A 198 2.84 5.47 -8.36
CA ILE A 198 3.28 5.15 -6.99
C ILE A 198 2.45 4.06 -6.31
N PHE A 199 1.28 3.76 -6.84
CA PHE A 199 0.43 2.67 -6.37
C PHE A 199 0.70 1.33 -7.05
N GLN A 200 1.56 1.30 -8.09
CA GLN A 200 1.99 0.04 -8.69
C GLN A 200 2.90 -0.72 -7.71
N PRO A 201 2.78 -2.05 -7.64
CA PRO A 201 3.63 -2.84 -6.75
C PRO A 201 5.11 -2.69 -7.12
N PHE A 202 5.97 -2.55 -6.12
CA PHE A 202 7.43 -2.37 -6.25
C PHE A 202 7.88 -1.08 -6.94
N TYR A 203 6.96 -0.20 -7.32
CA TYR A 203 7.34 1.07 -7.92
C TYR A 203 8.00 1.98 -6.86
N ARG A 204 9.13 2.54 -7.25
CA ARG A 204 9.85 3.57 -6.49
C ARG A 204 10.36 4.63 -7.46
N PRO A 205 10.19 5.93 -7.18
CA PRO A 205 10.82 6.99 -7.96
C PRO A 205 12.34 6.81 -8.01
N ASP A 206 13.00 7.19 -9.11
CA ASP A 206 14.42 6.92 -9.34
C ASP A 206 15.35 7.46 -8.24
N TYR A 207 15.01 8.61 -7.64
CA TYR A 207 15.77 9.22 -6.56
C TYR A 207 15.69 8.43 -5.23
N SER A 208 14.69 7.58 -5.05
CA SER A 208 14.50 6.75 -3.85
C SER A 208 15.03 5.32 -4.01
N ARG A 209 15.65 5.00 -5.16
CA ARG A 209 16.20 3.66 -5.46
C ARG A 209 17.52 3.37 -4.76
N ASN A 210 18.21 4.36 -4.19
CA ASN A 210 19.38 4.12 -3.38
C ASN A 210 19.00 3.28 -2.16
N ARG A 211 19.56 2.07 -2.05
CA ARG A 211 19.27 1.06 -1.02
C ARG A 211 19.43 1.53 0.43
N LYS A 212 20.03 2.70 0.67
CA LYS A 212 20.14 3.29 2.02
C LYS A 212 18.83 3.82 2.57
N ASP A 213 17.84 4.08 1.69
CA ASP A 213 16.58 4.69 2.07
C ASP A 213 15.44 3.68 2.26
N GLY A 214 15.74 2.38 2.33
CA GLY A 214 14.81 1.29 2.70
C GLY A 214 13.42 1.33 2.02
N GLY A 215 12.66 0.26 2.11
CA GLY A 215 11.27 0.20 1.67
C GLY A 215 11.03 -0.69 0.46
N THR A 216 10.02 -1.55 0.59
CA THR A 216 9.71 -2.61 -0.37
C THR A 216 8.99 -2.13 -1.63
N GLY A 217 8.51 -0.88 -1.67
CA GLY A 217 7.63 -0.38 -2.74
C GLY A 217 6.22 -1.00 -2.73
N LEU A 218 5.85 -1.73 -1.67
CA LEU A 218 4.53 -2.33 -1.52
C LEU A 218 3.59 -1.53 -0.59
N GLY A 219 4.10 -0.59 0.18
CA GLY A 219 3.31 0.12 1.19
C GLY A 219 2.08 0.81 0.63
N LEU A 220 2.22 1.65 -0.42
CA LEU A 220 1.11 2.35 -1.05
C LEU A 220 0.21 1.41 -1.88
N PHE A 221 0.75 0.37 -2.48
CA PHE A 221 -0.05 -0.67 -3.11
C PHE A 221 -0.97 -1.37 -2.09
N ILE A 222 -0.46 -1.73 -0.90
CA ILE A 222 -1.27 -2.30 0.19
C ILE A 222 -2.35 -1.30 0.64
N VAL A 223 -2.01 -0.02 0.75
CA VAL A 223 -2.99 1.04 1.07
C VAL A 223 -4.12 1.04 0.07
N GLN A 224 -3.81 1.08 -1.22
CA GLN A 224 -4.79 1.03 -2.30
C GLN A 224 -5.69 -0.20 -2.18
N GLN A 225 -5.11 -1.40 -2.09
CA GLN A 225 -5.87 -2.65 -1.99
C GLN A 225 -6.83 -2.67 -0.79
N ILE A 226 -6.40 -2.12 0.35
CA ILE A 226 -7.24 -2.03 1.55
C ILE A 226 -8.37 -1.02 1.34
N LEU A 227 -8.08 0.18 0.83
CA LEU A 227 -9.07 1.23 0.65
C LEU A 227 -10.11 0.86 -0.40
N ASP A 228 -9.69 0.29 -1.53
CA ASP A 228 -10.56 -0.17 -2.61
C ASP A 228 -11.50 -1.28 -2.11
N LYS A 229 -10.99 -2.24 -1.33
CA LYS A 229 -11.80 -3.30 -0.71
C LYS A 229 -12.82 -2.77 0.29
N HIS A 230 -12.55 -1.64 0.92
CA HIS A 230 -13.49 -0.96 1.82
C HIS A 230 -14.40 0.05 1.10
N GLY A 231 -14.25 0.24 -0.22
CA GLY A 231 -15.00 1.23 -0.99
C GLY A 231 -14.69 2.67 -0.57
N LEU A 232 -13.52 2.92 0.03
CA LEU A 232 -13.13 4.23 0.52
C LEU A 232 -12.44 5.02 -0.60
N ARG A 233 -12.92 6.24 -0.84
CA ARG A 233 -12.28 7.16 -1.79
C ARG A 233 -11.06 7.80 -1.13
N TYR A 234 -9.99 7.93 -1.90
CA TYR A 234 -8.75 8.57 -1.45
C TYR A 234 -8.16 9.44 -2.55
N GLN A 235 -7.29 10.34 -2.14
CA GLN A 235 -6.54 11.22 -3.04
C GLN A 235 -5.12 11.38 -2.50
N PHE A 236 -4.14 11.30 -3.41
CA PHE A 236 -2.75 11.59 -3.12
C PHE A 236 -2.28 12.71 -4.05
N GLU A 237 -1.73 13.77 -3.50
CA GLU A 237 -1.41 14.98 -4.25
C GLU A 237 -0.21 15.72 -3.67
N ALA A 238 0.45 16.51 -4.52
CA ALA A 238 1.43 17.50 -4.11
C ALA A 238 0.72 18.81 -3.74
N VAL A 239 1.09 19.39 -2.60
CA VAL A 239 0.52 20.65 -2.08
C VAL A 239 1.65 21.66 -1.88
N ASP A 240 1.43 22.89 -2.36
CA ASP A 240 2.34 24.04 -2.15
C ASP A 240 3.80 23.80 -2.57
N GLY A 241 4.04 22.85 -3.49
CA GLY A 241 5.36 22.54 -4.05
C GLY A 241 6.39 21.94 -3.07
N ARG A 242 6.01 21.72 -1.80
CA ARG A 242 6.88 21.16 -0.75
C ARG A 242 6.26 20.03 0.05
N LYS A 243 4.96 19.83 -0.08
CA LYS A 243 4.23 18.88 0.74
C LYS A 243 3.54 17.83 -0.12
N MET A 244 3.55 16.60 0.37
CA MET A 244 2.71 15.52 -0.13
C MET A 244 1.56 15.31 0.84
N ARG A 245 0.35 15.17 0.30
CA ARG A 245 -0.87 14.96 1.08
C ARG A 245 -1.60 13.71 0.62
N PHE A 246 -1.89 12.82 1.56
CA PHE A 246 -2.81 11.72 1.36
C PHE A 246 -4.10 11.99 2.14
N SER A 247 -5.25 11.88 1.49
CA SER A 247 -6.54 12.06 2.13
C SER A 247 -7.47 10.90 1.85
N ILE A 248 -8.20 10.44 2.87
CA ILE A 248 -9.18 9.37 2.80
C ILE A 248 -10.53 9.97 3.17
N SER A 249 -11.55 9.77 2.32
CA SER A 249 -12.92 10.14 2.61
C SER A 249 -13.59 9.05 3.43
N LEU A 250 -14.15 9.42 4.58
CA LEU A 250 -14.82 8.51 5.48
C LEU A 250 -16.34 8.67 5.29
N PRO A 251 -17.08 7.63 4.82
CA PRO A 251 -18.52 7.71 4.69
C PRO A 251 -19.18 7.86 6.06
N ALA A 252 -20.35 8.51 6.08
CA ALA A 252 -21.16 8.57 7.29
C ALA A 252 -21.56 7.14 7.68
N VAL A 253 -21.39 6.80 8.95
CA VAL A 253 -21.94 5.57 9.51
C VAL A 253 -23.38 5.89 9.92
N GLU A 254 -24.35 5.38 9.16
CA GLU A 254 -25.77 5.46 9.57
C GLU A 254 -25.95 4.77 10.92
N LYS A 255 -26.73 5.42 11.79
CA LYS A 255 -26.99 4.96 13.16
C LYS A 255 -27.89 3.74 13.16
#